data_ec2e352aa0477ee68428f3bb7f0eea84
#
_entry.id   ec2e352aa0477ee68428f3bb7f0eea84
#
_cell.length_a   1.000
_cell.length_b   1.000
_cell.length_c   1.000
_cell.angle_alpha   90.00
_cell.angle_beta   90.00
_cell.angle_gamma   90.00
#
_symmetry.space_group_name_H-M   'P 1'
#
loop_
_entity.id
_entity.type
_entity.pdbx_description
1 polymer ?
#
loop_
_entity_poly.entity_id
_entity_poly.type
_entity_poly.pdbx_seq_one_letter_code
_entity_poly.pdbx_strand_id
1 'polypeptide(L)'
;MSEWKEFLNEQLQDPEIRAEWDALEPEFAIVQAIIDARKTTGLTQRQLAERTGIAQADISRLENGNANPSLNTLKRLASAMNMTLKIEFTPPINGSKEIVV
;
A
#
# COMPACT_ATOMS: atom_id res chain seq x y z
N MET A 1 7.89 4.80 -11.78
CA MET A 1 6.56 4.92 -11.82
C MET A 1 5.96 4.02 -12.80
N SER A 2 4.96 3.46 -12.51
CA SER A 2 4.42 2.41 -13.34
C SER A 2 3.24 2.94 -14.13
N GLU A 3 2.93 2.22 -15.20
CA GLU A 3 1.73 2.51 -15.96
C GLU A 3 0.50 2.41 -15.07
N TRP A 4 0.58 1.57 -14.05
CA TRP A 4 -0.51 1.42 -13.10
C TRP A 4 -0.84 2.73 -12.41
N LYS A 5 0.19 3.48 -12.00
CA LYS A 5 -0.06 4.74 -11.31
C LYS A 5 -0.60 5.80 -12.25
N GLU A 6 -0.17 5.79 -13.49
CA GLU A 6 -0.72 6.72 -14.47
C GLU A 6 -2.17 6.43 -14.74
N PHE A 7 -2.50 5.15 -14.91
CA PHE A 7 -3.89 4.75 -15.10
C PHE A 7 -4.74 5.18 -13.92
N LEU A 8 -4.23 4.96 -12.71
CA LEU A 8 -4.96 5.30 -11.51
C LEU A 8 -5.20 6.79 -11.41
N ASN A 9 -4.20 7.59 -11.77
CA ASN A 9 -4.37 9.03 -11.76
C ASN A 9 -5.51 9.47 -12.64
N GLU A 10 -5.60 8.89 -13.84
CA GLU A 10 -6.69 9.23 -14.75
C GLU A 10 -8.04 8.87 -14.14
N GLN A 11 -8.14 7.70 -13.54
CA GLN A 11 -9.39 7.26 -12.94
C GLN A 11 -9.79 8.16 -11.79
N LEU A 12 -8.84 8.63 -11.01
CA LEU A 12 -9.14 9.44 -9.85
C LEU A 12 -9.59 10.85 -10.20
N GLN A 13 -9.54 11.22 -11.46
CA GLN A 13 -10.09 12.51 -11.87
C GLN A 13 -11.61 12.45 -12.00
N ASP A 14 -12.18 11.27 -12.07
CA ASP A 14 -13.62 11.11 -12.08
C ASP A 14 -14.13 11.22 -10.64
N PRO A 15 -15.05 12.15 -10.35
CA PRO A 15 -15.49 12.34 -8.96
C PRO A 15 -16.11 11.10 -8.33
N GLU A 16 -16.83 10.30 -9.08
CA GLU A 16 -17.42 9.09 -8.52
C GLU A 16 -16.36 8.08 -8.15
N ILE A 17 -15.41 7.88 -9.06
CA ILE A 17 -14.33 6.94 -8.81
C ILE A 17 -13.48 7.40 -7.66
N ARG A 18 -13.22 8.70 -7.59
CA ARG A 18 -12.43 9.23 -6.50
C ARG A 18 -13.09 9.03 -5.15
N ALA A 19 -14.40 9.22 -5.09
CA ALA A 19 -15.11 9.02 -3.84
C ALA A 19 -15.02 7.57 -3.39
N GLU A 20 -15.18 6.63 -4.32
CA GLU A 20 -15.05 5.22 -3.99
C GLU A 20 -13.63 4.88 -3.55
N TRP A 21 -12.65 5.46 -4.22
CA TRP A 21 -11.25 5.24 -3.86
C TRP A 21 -10.95 5.74 -2.45
N ASP A 22 -11.44 6.94 -2.15
CA ASP A 22 -11.20 7.51 -0.83
C ASP A 22 -11.83 6.66 0.27
N ALA A 23 -12.95 6.03 -0.03
CA ALA A 23 -13.61 5.17 0.94
C ALA A 23 -12.81 3.90 1.22
N LEU A 24 -12.00 3.45 0.25
CA LEU A 24 -11.19 2.24 0.42
C LEU A 24 -9.85 2.51 1.07
N GLU A 25 -9.39 3.75 1.07
CA GLU A 25 -8.23 4.10 1.83
C GLU A 25 -8.55 3.96 3.31
N PRO A 26 -7.60 3.67 4.14
CA PRO A 26 -6.17 3.45 3.88
C PRO A 26 -5.81 2.00 3.59
N GLU A 27 -6.77 1.09 3.68
CA GLU A 27 -6.42 -0.33 3.47
C GLU A 27 -5.82 -0.55 2.09
N PHE A 28 -6.44 0.07 1.09
CA PHE A 28 -5.96 -0.08 -0.27
C PHE A 28 -4.58 0.54 -0.42
N ALA A 29 -4.34 1.66 0.24
CA ALA A 29 -3.06 2.33 0.13
C ALA A 29 -1.93 1.46 0.67
N ILE A 30 -2.17 0.75 1.77
CA ILE A 30 -1.17 -0.14 2.33
C ILE A 30 -0.87 -1.28 1.39
N VAL A 31 -1.92 -1.90 0.84
CA VAL A 31 -1.74 -3.00 -0.10
C VAL A 31 -0.94 -2.54 -1.30
N GLN A 32 -1.31 -1.41 -1.87
CA GLN A 32 -0.65 -0.91 -3.06
C GLN A 32 0.80 -0.54 -2.78
N ALA A 33 1.06 0.02 -1.60
CA ALA A 33 2.43 0.38 -1.24
C ALA A 33 3.33 -0.86 -1.16
N ILE A 34 2.80 -1.94 -0.59
CA ILE A 34 3.57 -3.17 -0.48
C ILE A 34 3.87 -3.73 -1.87
N ILE A 35 2.87 -3.78 -2.73
CA ILE A 35 3.05 -4.30 -4.08
C ILE A 35 4.06 -3.46 -4.85
N ASP A 36 3.90 -2.15 -4.80
CA ASP A 36 4.80 -1.24 -5.53
C ASP A 36 6.24 -1.38 -5.04
N ALA A 37 6.42 -1.44 -3.73
CA ALA A 37 7.77 -1.55 -3.17
C ALA A 37 8.42 -2.86 -3.59
N ARG A 38 7.64 -3.94 -3.53
CA ARG A 38 8.19 -5.23 -3.93
C ARG A 38 8.59 -5.23 -5.40
N LYS A 39 7.73 -4.70 -6.27
CA LYS A 39 8.03 -4.69 -7.69
C LYS A 39 9.18 -3.76 -8.03
N THR A 40 9.26 -2.64 -7.33
CA THR A 40 10.35 -1.70 -7.55
C THR A 40 11.70 -2.32 -7.22
N THR A 41 11.74 -3.16 -6.19
CA THR A 41 12.98 -3.83 -5.82
C THR A 41 13.24 -5.09 -6.63
N GLY A 42 12.31 -5.48 -7.51
CA GLY A 42 12.51 -6.65 -8.35
C GLY A 42 12.34 -7.97 -7.64
N LEU A 43 11.71 -7.99 -6.49
CA LEU A 43 11.52 -9.22 -5.73
C LEU A 43 10.20 -9.87 -6.07
N THR A 44 10.22 -11.21 -6.15
CA THR A 44 8.98 -11.96 -6.21
C THR A 44 8.42 -12.10 -4.80
N GLN A 45 7.14 -12.51 -4.70
CA GLN A 45 6.57 -12.78 -3.40
C GLN A 45 7.39 -13.84 -2.64
N ARG A 46 7.85 -14.84 -3.36
CA ARG A 46 8.64 -15.89 -2.75
C ARG A 46 9.95 -15.36 -2.19
N GLN A 47 10.63 -14.53 -2.98
CA GLN A 47 11.89 -13.95 -2.52
C GLN A 47 11.68 -13.05 -1.31
N LEU A 48 10.61 -12.28 -1.32
CA LEU A 48 10.31 -11.44 -0.18
C LEU A 48 10.01 -12.28 1.06
N ALA A 49 9.30 -13.38 0.87
CA ALA A 49 9.03 -14.30 1.98
C ALA A 49 10.33 -14.84 2.55
N GLU A 50 11.26 -15.22 1.69
CA GLU A 50 12.54 -15.74 2.16
C GLU A 50 13.32 -14.70 2.94
N ARG A 51 13.29 -13.46 2.50
CA ARG A 51 14.04 -12.40 3.16
C ARG A 51 13.44 -12.00 4.50
N THR A 52 12.13 -12.06 4.61
CA THR A 52 11.45 -11.59 5.82
C THR A 52 11.22 -12.69 6.83
N GLY A 53 11.22 -13.94 6.40
CA GLY A 53 10.78 -15.03 7.25
C GLY A 53 9.28 -15.13 7.36
N ILE A 54 8.55 -14.32 6.59
CA ILE A 54 7.09 -14.38 6.55
C ILE A 54 6.69 -15.39 5.49
N ALA A 55 5.69 -16.20 5.79
CA ALA A 55 5.24 -17.19 4.82
C ALA A 55 4.74 -16.53 3.54
N GLN A 56 5.04 -17.13 2.41
CA GLN A 56 4.62 -16.57 1.14
C GLN A 56 3.10 -16.44 1.07
N ALA A 57 2.37 -17.39 1.66
CA ALA A 57 0.92 -17.31 1.67
C ALA A 57 0.44 -16.06 2.41
N ASP A 58 1.15 -15.67 3.47
CA ASP A 58 0.79 -14.47 4.21
C ASP A 58 1.08 -13.21 3.39
N ILE A 59 2.19 -13.20 2.66
CA ILE A 59 2.48 -12.06 1.79
C ILE A 59 1.42 -11.96 0.69
N SER A 60 1.02 -13.09 0.15
CA SER A 60 -0.02 -13.10 -0.87
C SER A 60 -1.32 -12.53 -0.33
N ARG A 61 -1.68 -12.90 0.90
CA ARG A 61 -2.90 -12.37 1.51
C ARG A 61 -2.81 -10.88 1.75
N LEU A 62 -1.64 -10.39 2.13
CA LEU A 62 -1.44 -8.96 2.28
C LEU A 62 -1.66 -8.23 0.97
N GLU A 63 -1.13 -8.78 -0.11
CA GLU A 63 -1.24 -8.13 -1.41
C GLU A 63 -2.63 -8.26 -2.01
N ASN A 64 -3.43 -9.18 -1.50
CA ASN A 64 -4.83 -9.30 -1.93
C ASN A 64 -5.79 -8.54 -1.03
N GLY A 65 -5.28 -7.87 -0.01
CA GLY A 65 -6.12 -7.10 0.88
C GLY A 65 -6.88 -7.93 1.89
N ASN A 66 -6.46 -9.16 2.11
CA ASN A 66 -7.18 -10.08 3.00
C ASN A 66 -6.50 -10.23 4.36
N ALA A 67 -5.67 -9.26 4.73
CA ALA A 67 -4.98 -9.32 6.01
C ALA A 67 -4.67 -7.91 6.49
N ASN A 68 -4.54 -7.78 7.80
CA ASN A 68 -4.17 -6.50 8.42
C ASN A 68 -2.77 -6.63 8.96
N PRO A 69 -1.77 -6.07 8.28
CA PRO A 69 -0.40 -6.20 8.77
C PRO A 69 -0.19 -5.38 10.03
N SER A 70 0.54 -5.94 10.96
CA SER A 70 0.94 -5.18 12.14
C SER A 70 2.06 -4.21 11.75
N LEU A 71 2.31 -3.24 12.63
CA LEU A 71 3.42 -2.33 12.41
C LEU A 71 4.73 -3.10 12.29
N ASN A 72 4.90 -4.12 13.11
CA ASN A 72 6.12 -4.92 13.04
C ASN A 72 6.27 -5.61 11.69
N THR A 73 5.17 -6.13 11.16
CA THR A 73 5.21 -6.77 9.85
C THR A 73 5.61 -5.77 8.77
N LEU A 74 5.05 -4.56 8.83
CA LEU A 74 5.40 -3.53 7.86
C LEU A 74 6.87 -3.15 7.95
N LYS A 75 7.40 -3.08 9.16
CA LYS A 75 8.82 -2.77 9.35
C LYS A 75 9.71 -3.86 8.78
N ARG A 76 9.32 -5.12 8.96
CA ARG A 76 10.08 -6.24 8.42
C ARG A 76 10.07 -6.22 6.90
N LEU A 77 8.92 -5.92 6.31
CA LEU A 77 8.81 -5.82 4.86
C LEU A 77 9.70 -4.71 4.32
N ALA A 78 9.63 -3.54 4.94
CA ALA A 78 10.43 -2.41 4.50
C ALA A 78 11.91 -2.73 4.58
N SER A 79 12.33 -3.33 5.68
CA SER A 79 13.73 -3.67 5.87
C SER A 79 14.21 -4.65 4.80
N ALA A 80 13.40 -5.66 4.51
CA ALA A 80 13.76 -6.67 3.53
C ALA A 80 13.87 -6.09 2.13
N MET A 81 13.15 -5.02 1.86
CA MET A 81 13.18 -4.36 0.57
C MET A 81 14.15 -3.17 0.54
N ASN A 82 14.91 -3.00 1.62
CA ASN A 82 15.87 -1.92 1.72
C ASN A 82 15.20 -0.56 1.62
N MET A 83 14.03 -0.44 2.22
CA MET A 83 13.24 0.77 2.17
C MET A 83 12.94 1.26 3.57
N THR A 84 12.62 2.54 3.68
CA THR A 84 12.21 3.15 4.94
C THR A 84 10.70 3.18 5.02
N LEU A 85 10.16 2.68 6.11
CA LEU A 85 8.72 2.77 6.34
C LEU A 85 8.41 4.18 6.83
N LYS A 86 7.46 4.82 6.14
CA LYS A 86 7.02 6.15 6.52
C LYS A 86 5.50 6.13 6.66
N ILE A 87 5.02 6.58 7.80
CA ILE A 87 3.59 6.66 8.07
C ILE A 87 3.29 8.09 8.46
N GLU A 88 2.27 8.67 7.84
CA GLU A 88 1.92 10.04 8.19
C GLU A 88 0.41 10.22 8.11
N PHE A 89 -0.07 11.11 8.96
CA PHE A 89 -1.45 11.53 8.94
C PHE A 89 -1.53 12.83 8.15
N THR A 90 -2.37 12.84 7.13
CA THR A 90 -2.49 14.02 6.30
C THR A 90 -3.93 14.53 6.36
N PRO A 91 -4.13 15.82 6.16
CA PRO A 91 -5.49 16.32 6.10
C PRO A 91 -6.22 15.81 4.88
N PRO A 92 -7.54 15.83 4.88
CA PRO A 92 -8.29 15.35 3.71
C PRO A 92 -7.91 16.13 2.46
N ILE A 93 -7.89 15.43 1.35
CA ILE A 93 -7.42 16.03 0.12
C ILE A 93 -8.32 17.15 -0.36
N ASN A 94 -9.63 16.96 -0.27
CA ASN A 94 -10.54 17.96 -0.80
C ASN A 94 -10.87 19.04 0.21
N GLY A 95 -10.10 19.15 1.27
CA GLY A 95 -10.22 20.23 2.23
C GLY A 95 -11.45 20.18 3.08
N SER A 96 -12.10 19.13 3.08
CA SER A 96 -13.25 19.07 3.91
C SER A 96 -12.82 19.11 5.30
N LYS A 97 -12.89 19.53 5.86
CA LYS A 97 -12.75 19.62 6.88
C LYS A 97 -12.75 18.86 7.81
N GLU A 98 -12.53 18.49 8.19
CA GLU A 98 -12.53 17.93 8.86
C GLU A 98 -12.43 17.76 9.79
N ILE A 99 -12.21 17.47 10.41
CA ILE A 99 -12.19 17.22 11.19
C ILE A 99 -11.86 17.03 12.11
N VAL A 100 -11.57 16.94 12.62
CA VAL A 100 -11.26 16.81 13.38
C VAL A 100 -11.15 16.30 14.36
N VAL A 101 -10.91 15.96 14.99
CA VAL A 101 -10.66 15.52 15.86
C VAL A 101 -10.33 15.49 16.60
#